data_c5f1d522bbc8c4b522b63abc6e217a42
#
_entry.id   c5f1d522bbc8c4b522b63abc6e217a42
#
_cell.length_a   1.000
_cell.length_b   1.000
_cell.length_c   1.000
_cell.angle_alpha   90.00
_cell.angle_beta   90.00
_cell.angle_gamma   90.00
#
_symmetry.space_group_name_H-M   'P 1'
#
loop_
_entity.id
_entity.type
_entity.pdbx_description
1 polymer ?
#
loop_
_entity_poly.entity_id
_entity_poly.type
_entity_poly.pdbx_seq_one_letter_code
_entity_poly.pdbx_strand_id
1 'polypeptide(L)'
;MHRLRIQTLTKSYDGHKVVDQVCLEVNSGEVVGLLGPNGAGKTSTFYMILGLLQPDSGQIFLDGQDISTMPIYRRARQGLQYLPQEPSVFRKLTVAENVLAILETVEPDPVVRQERLEQLLAELRIGHLAQQKASSLSGGERRRVEITRALVTAPHFIILDEPFAGIEPMAVTDIQNIIRQLKERGLGVLISDHNVREALGVCDRAYILNEGVVLEEGTPSMLVNSELAKRIYLGETFKL
;
A
#
# COMPACT_ATOMS: atom_id res chain seq x y z
N MET A 1 14.10 -13.41 3.01
CA MET A 1 12.82 -13.23 2.33
C MET A 1 11.79 -12.93 3.41
N HIS A 2 11.17 -11.75 3.36
CA HIS A 2 10.16 -11.35 4.35
C HIS A 2 8.76 -11.78 3.91
N ARG A 3 7.88 -12.04 4.88
CA ARG A 3 6.52 -12.55 4.63
C ARG A 3 5.51 -11.92 5.59
N LEU A 4 4.48 -11.30 5.03
CA LEU A 4 3.29 -10.85 5.74
C LEU A 4 2.16 -11.84 5.48
N ARG A 5 1.58 -12.43 6.54
CA ARG A 5 0.54 -13.46 6.42
C ARG A 5 -0.63 -13.15 7.34
N ILE A 6 -1.81 -13.22 6.79
CA ILE A 6 -3.09 -13.01 7.46
C ILE A 6 -3.87 -14.31 7.45
N GLN A 7 -4.39 -14.72 8.63
CA GLN A 7 -5.10 -15.97 8.82
C GLN A 7 -6.46 -15.73 9.44
N THR A 8 -7.52 -16.12 8.75
CA THR A 8 -8.92 -16.15 9.21
C THR A 8 -9.37 -14.87 9.91
N LEU A 9 -8.93 -13.71 9.37
CA LEU A 9 -9.18 -12.41 9.98
C LEU A 9 -10.68 -12.08 9.90
N THR A 10 -11.27 -11.72 11.04
CA THR A 10 -12.70 -11.42 11.13
C THR A 10 -12.90 -10.11 11.89
N LYS A 11 -13.87 -9.31 11.41
CA LYS A 11 -14.33 -8.07 12.05
C LYS A 11 -15.81 -7.87 11.84
N SER A 12 -16.51 -7.54 12.93
CA SER A 12 -17.94 -7.25 12.92
C SER A 12 -18.22 -5.89 13.53
N TYR A 13 -19.27 -5.24 13.05
CA TYR A 13 -19.88 -4.05 13.66
C TYR A 13 -21.39 -4.30 13.80
N ASP A 14 -21.91 -4.08 14.99
CA ASP A 14 -23.35 -4.23 15.29
C ASP A 14 -23.93 -5.59 14.81
N GLY A 15 -23.14 -6.66 14.98
CA GLY A 15 -23.51 -8.01 14.56
C GLY A 15 -23.33 -8.31 13.07
N HIS A 16 -22.97 -7.32 12.26
CA HIS A 16 -22.70 -7.50 10.83
C HIS A 16 -21.21 -7.70 10.57
N LYS A 17 -20.85 -8.82 9.94
CA LYS A 17 -19.46 -9.11 9.58
C LYS A 17 -19.04 -8.27 8.37
N VAL A 18 -18.10 -7.37 8.54
CA VAL A 18 -17.50 -6.56 7.46
C VAL A 18 -16.24 -7.21 6.89
N VAL A 19 -15.60 -8.11 7.66
CA VAL A 19 -14.53 -8.99 7.24
C VAL A 19 -14.80 -10.35 7.89
N ASP A 20 -14.85 -11.42 7.09
CA ASP A 20 -15.18 -12.76 7.55
C ASP A 20 -14.14 -13.78 7.06
N GLN A 21 -13.32 -14.26 7.98
CA GLN A 21 -12.29 -15.28 7.79
C GLN A 21 -11.32 -14.99 6.62
N VAL A 22 -11.00 -13.74 6.38
CA VAL A 22 -10.07 -13.34 5.31
C VAL A 22 -8.69 -13.91 5.57
N CYS A 23 -8.16 -14.61 4.56
CA CYS A 23 -6.79 -15.08 4.48
C CYS A 23 -6.09 -14.41 3.29
N LEU A 24 -4.88 -13.87 3.50
CA LEU A 24 -4.04 -13.38 2.43
C LEU A 24 -2.57 -13.41 2.85
N GLU A 25 -1.71 -13.34 1.87
CA GLU A 25 -0.27 -13.35 2.07
C GLU A 25 0.41 -12.40 1.10
N VAL A 26 1.51 -11.79 1.54
CA VAL A 26 2.38 -10.95 0.71
C VAL A 26 3.83 -11.32 1.01
N ASN A 27 4.62 -11.60 -0.02
CA ASN A 27 6.04 -11.86 0.11
C ASN A 27 6.87 -10.64 -0.32
N SER A 28 8.08 -10.51 0.21
CA SER A 28 9.03 -9.49 -0.29
C SER A 28 9.32 -9.72 -1.78
N GLY A 29 9.36 -8.63 -2.56
CA GLY A 29 9.53 -8.68 -4.01
C GLY A 29 8.27 -9.08 -4.78
N GLU A 30 7.08 -8.91 -4.17
CA GLU A 30 5.78 -9.23 -4.77
C GLU A 30 4.83 -8.04 -4.67
N VAL A 31 4.00 -7.84 -5.68
CA VAL A 31 2.87 -6.91 -5.66
C VAL A 31 1.57 -7.69 -5.60
N VAL A 32 0.82 -7.51 -4.53
CA VAL A 32 -0.45 -8.19 -4.28
C VAL A 32 -1.60 -7.18 -4.26
N GLY A 33 -2.66 -7.46 -5.00
CA GLY A 33 -3.89 -6.67 -4.98
C GLY A 33 -4.90 -7.22 -3.96
N LEU A 34 -5.54 -6.35 -3.18
CA LEU A 34 -6.77 -6.63 -2.45
C LEU A 34 -7.89 -5.81 -3.10
N LEU A 35 -8.61 -6.40 -4.01
CA LEU A 35 -9.55 -5.74 -4.91
C LEU A 35 -10.99 -6.11 -4.56
N GLY A 36 -11.96 -5.31 -4.99
CA GLY A 36 -13.36 -5.56 -4.72
C GLY A 36 -14.18 -4.28 -4.71
N PRO A 37 -15.51 -4.37 -4.71
CA PRO A 37 -16.41 -3.22 -4.71
C PRO A 37 -16.26 -2.38 -3.42
N ASN A 38 -16.89 -1.19 -3.44
CA ASN A 38 -16.98 -0.37 -2.22
C ASN A 38 -17.79 -1.13 -1.16
N GLY A 39 -17.32 -1.04 0.10
CA GLY A 39 -17.93 -1.80 1.20
C GLY A 39 -17.51 -3.27 1.31
N ALA A 40 -16.66 -3.79 0.41
CA ALA A 40 -16.21 -5.18 0.45
C ALA A 40 -15.35 -5.56 1.67
N GLY A 41 -14.88 -4.58 2.47
CA GLY A 41 -14.05 -4.85 3.66
C GLY A 41 -12.56 -4.56 3.48
N LYS A 42 -12.11 -4.04 2.31
CA LYS A 42 -10.69 -3.78 2.00
C LYS A 42 -10.02 -2.87 3.04
N THR A 43 -10.57 -1.69 3.28
CA THR A 43 -10.02 -0.71 4.24
C THR A 43 -10.01 -1.26 5.67
N SER A 44 -11.05 -1.99 6.08
CA SER A 44 -11.09 -2.64 7.40
C SER A 44 -9.99 -3.70 7.51
N THR A 45 -9.74 -4.48 6.46
CA THR A 45 -8.65 -5.46 6.39
C THR A 45 -7.30 -4.76 6.51
N PHE A 46 -7.06 -3.67 5.77
CA PHE A 46 -5.84 -2.86 5.87
C PHE A 46 -5.63 -2.29 7.27
N TYR A 47 -6.67 -1.73 7.88
CA TYR A 47 -6.58 -1.17 9.23
C TYR A 47 -6.27 -2.23 10.27
N MET A 48 -6.77 -3.46 10.11
CA MET A 48 -6.39 -4.57 10.98
C MET A 48 -4.93 -4.97 10.77
N ILE A 49 -4.46 -5.09 9.52
CA ILE A 49 -3.05 -5.38 9.20
C ILE A 49 -2.12 -4.31 9.78
N LEU A 50 -2.53 -3.05 9.77
CA LEU A 50 -1.74 -1.92 10.28
C LEU A 50 -1.80 -1.79 11.81
N GLY A 51 -2.78 -2.41 12.47
CA GLY A 51 -3.00 -2.24 13.91
C GLY A 51 -3.73 -0.94 14.29
N LEU A 52 -4.43 -0.34 13.33
CA LEU A 52 -5.37 0.77 13.53
C LEU A 52 -6.74 0.28 14.00
N LEU A 53 -7.07 -0.96 13.66
CA LEU A 53 -8.29 -1.65 14.05
C LEU A 53 -7.93 -3.01 14.64
N GLN A 54 -8.53 -3.39 15.77
CA GLN A 54 -8.34 -4.73 16.34
C GLN A 54 -9.31 -5.71 15.67
N PRO A 55 -8.83 -6.87 15.18
CA PRO A 55 -9.70 -7.93 14.73
C PRO A 55 -10.48 -8.54 15.90
N ASP A 56 -11.67 -9.06 15.62
CA ASP A 56 -12.45 -9.82 16.59
C ASP A 56 -11.90 -11.25 16.73
N SER A 57 -11.35 -11.80 15.64
CA SER A 57 -10.63 -13.08 15.61
C SER A 57 -9.67 -13.15 14.41
N GLY A 58 -8.83 -14.18 14.41
CA GLY A 58 -7.79 -14.38 13.41
C GLY A 58 -6.44 -13.82 13.85
N GLN A 59 -5.42 -14.00 13.02
CA GLN A 59 -4.04 -13.66 13.35
C GLN A 59 -3.32 -13.01 12.17
N ILE A 60 -2.36 -12.16 12.50
CA ILE A 60 -1.50 -11.45 11.54
C ILE A 60 -0.05 -11.74 11.91
N PHE A 61 0.70 -12.29 10.96
CA PHE A 61 2.10 -12.65 11.15
C PHE A 61 3.00 -11.83 10.22
N LEU A 62 4.08 -11.32 10.80
CA LEU A 62 5.19 -10.71 10.07
C LEU A 62 6.44 -11.54 10.35
N ASP A 63 7.00 -12.17 9.32
CA ASP A 63 8.16 -13.06 9.42
C ASP A 63 7.99 -14.16 10.48
N GLY A 64 6.77 -14.70 10.60
CA GLY A 64 6.42 -15.73 11.58
C GLY A 64 6.13 -15.21 12.98
N GLN A 65 6.37 -13.94 13.28
CA GLN A 65 5.99 -13.31 14.54
C GLN A 65 4.52 -12.88 14.49
N ASP A 66 3.73 -13.27 15.48
CA ASP A 66 2.36 -12.76 15.66
C ASP A 66 2.39 -11.28 16.07
N ILE A 67 1.80 -10.44 15.22
CA ILE A 67 1.70 -8.99 15.43
C ILE A 67 0.25 -8.54 15.65
N SER A 68 -0.71 -9.45 15.82
CA SER A 68 -2.15 -9.17 15.85
C SER A 68 -2.55 -8.09 16.86
N THR A 69 -1.92 -8.09 18.05
CA THR A 69 -2.17 -7.09 19.10
C THR A 69 -1.15 -5.95 19.14
N MET A 70 -0.16 -5.98 18.23
CA MET A 70 0.90 -4.99 18.20
C MET A 70 0.38 -3.65 17.66
N PRO A 71 0.64 -2.51 18.34
CA PRO A 71 0.22 -1.19 17.87
C PRO A 71 0.98 -0.75 16.61
N ILE A 72 0.34 0.12 15.82
CA ILE A 72 0.84 0.59 14.51
C ILE A 72 2.30 1.04 14.53
N TYR A 73 2.72 1.83 15.52
CA TYR A 73 4.10 2.36 15.57
C TYR A 73 5.16 1.26 15.74
N ARG A 74 4.83 0.14 16.39
CA ARG A 74 5.73 -1.01 16.49
C ARG A 74 5.78 -1.79 15.18
N ARG A 75 4.63 -1.97 14.50
CA ARG A 75 4.58 -2.61 13.18
C ARG A 75 5.37 -1.79 12.16
N ALA A 76 5.27 -0.45 12.21
CA ALA A 76 6.06 0.44 11.37
C ALA A 76 7.57 0.27 11.59
N ARG A 77 8.01 0.12 12.84
CA ARG A 77 9.43 -0.15 13.19
C ARG A 77 9.91 -1.54 12.75
N GLN A 78 8.99 -2.48 12.54
CA GLN A 78 9.28 -3.79 11.96
C GLN A 78 9.24 -3.80 10.43
N GLY A 79 9.13 -2.63 9.80
CA GLY A 79 9.19 -2.50 8.35
C GLY A 79 7.86 -2.58 7.64
N LEU A 80 6.71 -2.38 8.31
CA LEU A 80 5.40 -2.30 7.69
C LEU A 80 4.97 -0.83 7.56
N GLN A 81 4.96 -0.29 6.34
CA GLN A 81 4.58 1.10 6.06
C GLN A 81 3.21 1.19 5.38
N TYR A 82 2.57 2.35 5.56
CA TYR A 82 1.24 2.63 5.03
C TYR A 82 1.16 3.99 4.34
N LEU A 83 0.62 3.99 3.14
CA LEU A 83 0.23 5.19 2.42
C LEU A 83 -1.30 5.23 2.31
N PRO A 84 -1.96 6.13 3.02
CA PRO A 84 -3.41 6.30 2.94
C PRO A 84 -3.85 6.85 1.58
N GLN A 85 -5.14 6.71 1.31
CA GLN A 85 -5.80 7.33 0.17
C GLN A 85 -5.72 8.86 0.23
N GLU A 86 -5.95 9.43 1.42
CA GLU A 86 -5.87 10.88 1.61
C GLU A 86 -4.43 11.38 1.63
N PRO A 87 -4.16 12.57 1.04
CA PRO A 87 -2.84 13.16 1.02
C PRO A 87 -2.26 13.37 2.43
N SER A 88 -1.06 12.82 2.67
CA SER A 88 -0.38 12.83 3.97
C SER A 88 0.80 13.79 4.06
N VAL A 89 1.10 14.54 2.99
CA VAL A 89 2.24 15.49 2.99
C VAL A 89 2.02 16.66 3.94
N PHE A 90 3.10 17.13 4.55
CA PHE A 90 3.10 18.38 5.32
C PHE A 90 3.06 19.57 4.36
N ARG A 91 1.86 20.07 4.07
CA ARG A 91 1.59 21.04 2.98
C ARG A 91 2.39 22.33 3.05
N LYS A 92 2.75 22.79 4.27
CA LYS A 92 3.53 24.03 4.50
C LYS A 92 5.03 23.85 4.34
N LEU A 93 5.52 22.61 4.40
CA LEU A 93 6.91 22.26 4.24
C LEU A 93 7.26 22.07 2.76
N THR A 94 8.56 22.26 2.45
CA THR A 94 9.13 21.88 1.14
C THR A 94 9.17 20.36 0.97
N VAL A 95 9.46 19.90 -0.24
CA VAL A 95 9.67 18.46 -0.50
C VAL A 95 10.81 17.92 0.34
N ALA A 96 11.96 18.63 0.38
CA ALA A 96 13.10 18.23 1.19
C ALA A 96 12.75 18.17 2.69
N GLU A 97 12.09 19.20 3.22
CA GLU A 97 11.65 19.25 4.62
C GLU A 97 10.67 18.13 4.97
N ASN A 98 9.78 17.73 4.05
CA ASN A 98 8.87 16.59 4.23
C ASN A 98 9.63 15.28 4.46
N VAL A 99 10.72 15.05 3.74
CA VAL A 99 11.56 13.85 3.88
C VAL A 99 12.45 13.96 5.11
N LEU A 100 13.06 15.12 5.34
CA LEU A 100 13.91 15.40 6.51
C LEU A 100 13.17 15.20 7.83
N ALA A 101 11.90 15.62 7.92
CA ALA A 101 11.08 15.45 9.12
C ALA A 101 10.96 13.97 9.57
N ILE A 102 11.05 13.02 8.63
CA ILE A 102 11.07 11.61 8.97
C ILE A 102 12.51 11.11 9.19
N LEU A 103 13.48 11.56 8.37
CA LEU A 103 14.88 11.21 8.52
C LEU A 103 15.43 11.57 9.92
N GLU A 104 15.03 12.71 10.48
CA GLU A 104 15.41 13.14 11.82
C GLU A 104 14.98 12.18 12.93
N THR A 105 13.95 11.38 12.69
CA THR A 105 13.48 10.38 13.66
C THR A 105 14.29 9.08 13.65
N VAL A 106 15.08 8.83 12.59
CA VAL A 106 15.78 7.55 12.38
C VAL A 106 17.29 7.70 12.18
N GLU A 107 17.76 8.89 11.86
CA GLU A 107 19.20 9.16 11.63
C GLU A 107 19.67 10.40 12.44
N PRO A 108 20.50 10.21 13.47
CA PRO A 108 20.95 11.30 14.30
C PRO A 108 22.05 12.16 13.65
N ASP A 109 22.85 11.59 12.72
CA ASP A 109 23.95 12.32 12.06
C ASP A 109 23.41 13.23 10.95
N PRO A 110 23.62 14.56 11.02
CA PRO A 110 23.12 15.49 10.03
C PRO A 110 23.79 15.33 8.65
N VAL A 111 25.03 14.87 8.57
CA VAL A 111 25.73 14.63 7.30
C VAL A 111 25.11 13.42 6.59
N VAL A 112 24.97 12.33 7.33
CA VAL A 112 24.33 11.11 6.80
C VAL A 112 22.87 11.38 6.40
N ARG A 113 22.13 12.20 7.16
CA ARG A 113 20.77 12.61 6.79
C ARG A 113 20.72 13.33 5.46
N GLN A 114 21.66 14.26 5.23
CA GLN A 114 21.71 15.00 3.98
C GLN A 114 22.02 14.09 2.78
N GLU A 115 22.97 13.18 2.92
CA GLU A 115 23.29 12.19 1.88
C GLU A 115 22.10 11.28 1.58
N ARG A 116 21.41 10.78 2.61
CA ARG A 116 20.21 9.96 2.45
C ARG A 116 19.06 10.73 1.82
N LEU A 117 18.88 12.01 2.18
CA LEU A 117 17.88 12.86 1.55
C LEU A 117 18.10 12.95 0.04
N GLU A 118 19.33 13.26 -0.39
CA GLU A 118 19.68 13.38 -1.80
C GLU A 118 19.46 12.07 -2.56
N GLN A 119 19.86 10.94 -1.98
CA GLN A 119 19.63 9.61 -2.54
C GLN A 119 18.14 9.32 -2.73
N LEU A 120 17.31 9.55 -1.69
CA LEU A 120 15.86 9.31 -1.73
C LEU A 120 15.14 10.19 -2.74
N LEU A 121 15.53 11.47 -2.83
CA LEU A 121 14.95 12.40 -3.81
C LEU A 121 15.34 12.04 -5.25
N ALA A 122 16.58 11.62 -5.47
CA ALA A 122 17.06 11.18 -6.79
C ALA A 122 16.36 9.89 -7.23
N GLU A 123 16.16 8.96 -6.32
CA GLU A 123 15.53 7.66 -6.57
C GLU A 123 14.13 7.79 -7.18
N LEU A 124 13.29 8.64 -6.63
CA LEU A 124 11.95 8.91 -7.17
C LEU A 124 11.89 10.11 -8.12
N ARG A 125 13.05 10.61 -8.56
CA ARG A 125 13.20 11.69 -9.55
C ARG A 125 12.49 12.98 -9.17
N ILE A 126 12.51 13.33 -7.87
CA ILE A 126 11.90 14.56 -7.33
C ILE A 126 12.93 15.56 -6.78
N GLY A 127 14.22 15.36 -7.05
CA GLY A 127 15.27 16.27 -6.60
C GLY A 127 15.10 17.71 -7.09
N HIS A 128 14.58 17.90 -8.32
CA HIS A 128 14.29 19.22 -8.88
C HIS A 128 13.16 19.97 -8.14
N LEU A 129 12.35 19.26 -7.35
CA LEU A 129 11.26 19.80 -6.53
C LEU A 129 11.68 20.06 -5.08
N ALA A 130 12.93 19.76 -4.69
CA ALA A 130 13.38 19.74 -3.30
C ALA A 130 12.99 21.00 -2.50
N GLN A 131 13.10 22.17 -3.10
CA GLN A 131 12.81 23.47 -2.48
C GLN A 131 11.36 23.93 -2.68
N GLN A 132 10.54 23.18 -3.43
CA GLN A 132 9.16 23.53 -3.70
C GLN A 132 8.26 23.13 -2.54
N LYS A 133 7.30 23.99 -2.18
CA LYS A 133 6.32 23.65 -1.11
C LYS A 133 5.39 22.55 -1.56
N ALA A 134 5.10 21.60 -0.66
CA ALA A 134 4.23 20.46 -0.96
C ALA A 134 2.78 20.87 -1.29
N SER A 135 2.36 22.09 -0.91
CA SER A 135 1.04 22.63 -1.28
C SER A 135 0.87 22.94 -2.77
N SER A 136 1.98 23.12 -3.51
CA SER A 136 1.97 23.48 -4.94
C SER A 136 2.21 22.27 -5.87
N LEU A 137 2.38 21.07 -5.32
CA LEU A 137 2.64 19.87 -6.09
C LEU A 137 1.37 19.34 -6.77
N SER A 138 1.54 18.81 -7.98
CA SER A 138 0.54 17.98 -8.65
C SER A 138 0.22 16.71 -7.84
N GLY A 139 -0.85 16.02 -8.17
CA GLY A 139 -1.22 14.75 -7.50
C GLY A 139 -0.11 13.69 -7.60
N GLY A 140 0.47 13.51 -8.79
CA GLY A 140 1.55 12.55 -9.01
C GLY A 140 2.86 12.92 -8.28
N GLU A 141 3.26 14.19 -8.30
CA GLU A 141 4.44 14.66 -7.55
C GLU A 141 4.24 14.48 -6.05
N ARG A 142 3.06 14.81 -5.54
CA ARG A 142 2.70 14.63 -4.14
C ARG A 142 2.80 13.15 -3.73
N ARG A 143 2.27 12.24 -4.57
CA ARG A 143 2.35 10.81 -4.31
C ARG A 143 3.79 10.30 -4.27
N ARG A 144 4.67 10.81 -5.15
CA ARG A 144 6.11 10.51 -5.10
C ARG A 144 6.74 10.95 -3.78
N VAL A 145 6.41 12.15 -3.27
CA VAL A 145 6.91 12.63 -1.96
C VAL A 145 6.43 11.73 -0.83
N GLU A 146 5.18 11.30 -0.84
CA GLU A 146 4.61 10.39 0.17
C GLU A 146 5.33 9.04 0.18
N ILE A 147 5.56 8.46 -1.01
CA ILE A 147 6.31 7.21 -1.14
C ILE A 147 7.75 7.42 -0.66
N THR A 148 8.42 8.52 -1.05
CA THR A 148 9.77 8.84 -0.58
C THR A 148 9.86 8.88 0.95
N ARG A 149 8.88 9.51 1.60
CA ARG A 149 8.79 9.54 3.07
C ARG A 149 8.64 8.14 3.68
N ALA A 150 7.83 7.28 3.07
CA ALA A 150 7.66 5.90 3.53
C ALA A 150 8.97 5.09 3.39
N LEU A 151 9.77 5.35 2.37
CA LEU A 151 11.05 4.67 2.13
C LEU A 151 12.16 5.07 3.11
N VAL A 152 12.04 6.21 3.82
CA VAL A 152 13.01 6.66 4.82
C VAL A 152 13.34 5.58 5.86
N THR A 153 12.35 4.80 6.27
CA THR A 153 12.51 3.76 7.30
C THR A 153 12.99 2.42 6.76
N ALA A 154 13.34 2.34 5.47
CA ALA A 154 13.76 1.12 4.77
C ALA A 154 12.77 -0.05 5.03
N PRO A 155 11.49 0.07 4.65
CA PRO A 155 10.48 -0.93 4.96
C PRO A 155 10.71 -2.24 4.20
N HIS A 156 10.13 -3.34 4.75
CA HIS A 156 10.01 -4.62 4.06
C HIS A 156 8.69 -4.73 3.29
N PHE A 157 7.66 -4.06 3.80
CA PHE A 157 6.32 -4.02 3.20
C PHE A 157 5.77 -2.60 3.15
N ILE A 158 5.05 -2.31 2.08
CA ILE A 158 4.31 -1.06 1.94
C ILE A 158 2.86 -1.38 1.53
N ILE A 159 1.91 -0.82 2.28
CA ILE A 159 0.48 -0.90 1.97
C ILE A 159 0.07 0.42 1.32
N LEU A 160 -0.45 0.34 0.10
CA LEU A 160 -0.91 1.47 -0.68
C LEU A 160 -2.44 1.42 -0.80
N ASP A 161 -3.12 2.33 -0.13
CA ASP A 161 -4.58 2.41 -0.21
C ASP A 161 -4.97 3.38 -1.32
N GLU A 162 -5.64 2.85 -2.34
CA GLU A 162 -6.07 3.54 -3.56
C GLU A 162 -4.96 4.42 -4.19
N PRO A 163 -3.80 3.84 -4.57
CA PRO A 163 -2.66 4.62 -5.08
C PRO A 163 -2.94 5.38 -6.37
N PHE A 164 -3.96 5.00 -7.14
CA PHE A 164 -4.35 5.63 -8.40
C PHE A 164 -5.52 6.61 -8.26
N ALA A 165 -6.11 6.75 -7.06
CA ALA A 165 -7.23 7.65 -6.84
C ALA A 165 -6.83 9.13 -7.01
N GLY A 166 -7.60 9.88 -7.80
CA GLY A 166 -7.35 11.32 -8.04
C GLY A 166 -6.05 11.63 -8.77
N ILE A 167 -5.47 10.65 -9.45
CA ILE A 167 -4.27 10.79 -10.28
C ILE A 167 -4.69 10.99 -11.73
N GLU A 168 -4.07 11.96 -12.41
CA GLU A 168 -4.28 12.18 -13.84
C GLU A 168 -3.80 10.96 -14.66
N PRO A 169 -4.48 10.58 -15.77
CA PRO A 169 -4.14 9.39 -16.55
C PRO A 169 -2.67 9.29 -16.96
N MET A 170 -2.03 10.42 -17.29
CA MET A 170 -0.61 10.45 -17.64
C MET A 170 0.31 10.12 -16.47
N ALA A 171 -0.09 10.47 -15.24
CA ALA A 171 0.69 10.19 -14.03
C ALA A 171 0.46 8.76 -13.48
N VAL A 172 -0.60 8.06 -13.91
CA VAL A 172 -0.85 6.67 -13.48
C VAL A 172 0.31 5.77 -13.87
N THR A 173 0.80 5.84 -15.09
CA THR A 173 1.96 5.06 -15.56
C THR A 173 3.20 5.32 -14.71
N ASP A 174 3.41 6.53 -14.25
CA ASP A 174 4.53 6.87 -13.36
C ASP A 174 4.40 6.17 -12.01
N ILE A 175 3.20 6.17 -11.43
CA ILE A 175 2.96 5.47 -10.14
C ILE A 175 3.09 3.96 -10.34
N GLN A 176 2.60 3.39 -11.44
CA GLN A 176 2.80 1.99 -11.77
C GLN A 176 4.30 1.64 -11.87
N ASN A 177 5.10 2.48 -12.50
CA ASN A 177 6.55 2.31 -12.60
C ASN A 177 7.22 2.36 -11.21
N ILE A 178 6.78 3.27 -10.34
CA ILE A 178 7.28 3.33 -8.95
C ILE A 178 6.94 2.04 -8.21
N ILE A 179 5.72 1.52 -8.30
CA ILE A 179 5.32 0.26 -7.68
C ILE A 179 6.21 -0.90 -8.17
N ARG A 180 6.49 -0.97 -9.48
CA ARG A 180 7.43 -1.99 -10.03
C ARG A 180 8.84 -1.82 -9.47
N GLN A 181 9.36 -0.59 -9.38
CA GLN A 181 10.66 -0.32 -8.76
C GLN A 181 10.71 -0.75 -7.28
N LEU A 182 9.66 -0.50 -6.50
CA LEU A 182 9.57 -0.97 -5.11
C LEU A 182 9.66 -2.49 -5.03
N LYS A 183 8.94 -3.21 -5.90
CA LYS A 183 9.03 -4.67 -6.03
C LYS A 183 10.45 -5.13 -6.40
N GLU A 184 11.07 -4.53 -7.41
CA GLU A 184 12.43 -4.87 -7.87
C GLU A 184 13.49 -4.68 -6.76
N ARG A 185 13.24 -3.77 -5.83
CA ARG A 185 14.05 -3.57 -4.62
C ARG A 185 13.80 -4.60 -3.53
N GLY A 186 12.91 -5.53 -3.77
CA GLY A 186 12.57 -6.58 -2.82
C GLY A 186 11.50 -6.20 -1.79
N LEU A 187 10.80 -5.06 -1.94
CA LEU A 187 9.67 -4.73 -1.06
C LEU A 187 8.45 -5.59 -1.44
N GLY A 188 7.72 -6.09 -0.44
CA GLY A 188 6.38 -6.59 -0.63
C GLY A 188 5.39 -5.42 -0.69
N VAL A 189 4.58 -5.36 -1.71
CA VAL A 189 3.60 -4.28 -1.91
C VAL A 189 2.19 -4.86 -1.87
N LEU A 190 1.35 -4.34 -0.98
CA LEU A 190 -0.08 -4.67 -0.92
C LEU A 190 -0.86 -3.43 -1.35
N ILE A 191 -1.68 -3.56 -2.38
CA ILE A 191 -2.47 -2.44 -2.91
C ILE A 191 -3.97 -2.73 -2.85
N SER A 192 -4.78 -1.71 -2.56
CA SER A 192 -6.20 -1.69 -2.89
C SER A 192 -6.45 -0.58 -3.90
N ASP A 193 -7.35 -0.78 -4.83
CA ASP A 193 -7.83 0.30 -5.69
C ASP A 193 -9.22 -0.04 -6.24
N HIS A 194 -10.00 0.99 -6.53
CA HIS A 194 -11.25 0.86 -7.27
C HIS A 194 -11.00 0.87 -8.80
N ASN A 195 -9.85 1.37 -9.23
CA ASN A 195 -9.41 1.33 -10.61
C ASN A 195 -8.73 0.00 -10.93
N VAL A 196 -9.55 -1.02 -11.15
CA VAL A 196 -9.13 -2.43 -11.24
C VAL A 196 -8.09 -2.66 -12.34
N ARG A 197 -8.25 -1.99 -13.48
CA ARG A 197 -7.33 -2.15 -14.62
C ARG A 197 -5.93 -1.72 -14.25
N GLU A 198 -5.80 -0.55 -13.63
CA GLU A 198 -4.52 0.01 -13.24
C GLU A 198 -3.86 -0.82 -12.14
N ALA A 199 -4.66 -1.30 -11.18
CA ALA A 199 -4.19 -2.16 -10.10
C ALA A 199 -3.71 -3.51 -10.63
N LEU A 200 -4.52 -4.22 -11.43
CA LEU A 200 -4.14 -5.50 -12.02
C LEU A 200 -2.92 -5.39 -12.94
N GLY A 201 -2.74 -4.22 -13.61
CA GLY A 201 -1.58 -3.97 -14.48
C GLY A 201 -0.22 -3.96 -13.77
N VAL A 202 -0.19 -3.94 -12.44
CA VAL A 202 1.06 -3.98 -11.63
C VAL A 202 1.13 -5.16 -10.67
N CYS A 203 0.02 -5.86 -10.42
CA CYS A 203 -0.03 -7.00 -9.51
C CYS A 203 0.57 -8.27 -10.12
N ASP A 204 1.27 -9.04 -9.31
CA ASP A 204 1.64 -10.42 -9.63
C ASP A 204 0.46 -11.36 -9.40
N ARG A 205 -0.30 -11.11 -8.35
CA ARG A 205 -1.58 -11.77 -8.04
C ARG A 205 -2.49 -10.83 -7.25
N ALA A 206 -3.76 -11.18 -7.19
CA ALA A 206 -4.72 -10.42 -6.40
C ALA A 206 -5.77 -11.32 -5.75
N TYR A 207 -6.38 -10.80 -4.70
CA TYR A 207 -7.53 -11.34 -4.01
C TYR A 207 -8.75 -10.47 -4.35
N ILE A 208 -9.84 -11.10 -4.78
CA ILE A 208 -11.13 -10.42 -4.98
C ILE A 208 -11.94 -10.57 -3.71
N LEU A 209 -12.15 -9.47 -3.01
CA LEU A 209 -12.94 -9.39 -1.79
C LEU A 209 -14.35 -8.91 -2.11
N ASN A 210 -15.37 -9.58 -1.59
CA ASN A 210 -16.75 -9.14 -1.66
C ASN A 210 -17.50 -9.52 -0.38
N GLU A 211 -18.27 -8.59 0.17
CA GLU A 211 -19.06 -8.80 1.40
C GLU A 211 -18.24 -9.42 2.55
N GLY A 212 -17.01 -8.98 2.69
CA GLY A 212 -16.09 -9.41 3.76
C GLY A 212 -15.37 -10.73 3.51
N VAL A 213 -15.61 -11.45 2.42
CA VAL A 213 -14.98 -12.73 2.12
C VAL A 213 -14.10 -12.66 0.87
N VAL A 214 -13.04 -13.44 0.85
CA VAL A 214 -12.24 -13.65 -0.37
C VAL A 214 -12.99 -14.63 -1.27
N LEU A 215 -13.45 -14.13 -2.41
CA LEU A 215 -14.17 -14.95 -3.39
C LEU A 215 -13.25 -15.71 -4.30
N GLU A 216 -12.12 -15.10 -4.65
CA GLU A 216 -11.19 -15.64 -5.61
C GLU A 216 -9.80 -15.04 -5.42
N GLU A 217 -8.76 -15.83 -5.71
CA GLU A 217 -7.38 -15.38 -5.78
C GLU A 217 -6.71 -15.93 -7.03
N GLY A 218 -5.78 -15.18 -7.60
CA GLY A 218 -5.03 -15.64 -8.76
C GLY A 218 -4.18 -14.55 -9.40
N THR A 219 -3.52 -14.92 -10.48
CA THR A 219 -2.83 -13.95 -11.32
C THR A 219 -3.84 -13.05 -12.05
N PRO A 220 -3.43 -11.85 -12.50
CA PRO A 220 -4.31 -10.97 -13.28
C PRO A 220 -4.99 -11.68 -14.45
N SER A 221 -4.24 -12.52 -15.19
CA SER A 221 -4.78 -13.28 -16.32
C SER A 221 -5.84 -14.31 -15.92
N MET A 222 -5.69 -14.96 -14.76
CA MET A 222 -6.72 -15.86 -14.22
C MET A 222 -7.98 -15.11 -13.85
N LEU A 223 -7.84 -14.02 -13.08
CA LEU A 223 -8.97 -13.23 -12.59
C LEU A 223 -9.78 -12.57 -13.72
N VAL A 224 -9.10 -12.06 -14.76
CA VAL A 224 -9.78 -11.46 -15.92
C VAL A 224 -10.59 -12.49 -16.72
N ASN A 225 -10.19 -13.77 -16.70
CA ASN A 225 -10.92 -14.84 -17.37
C ASN A 225 -11.95 -15.54 -16.46
N SER A 226 -11.99 -15.19 -15.18
CA SER A 226 -12.95 -15.79 -14.24
C SER A 226 -14.37 -15.24 -14.46
N GLU A 227 -15.30 -16.13 -14.65
CA GLU A 227 -16.73 -15.79 -14.76
C GLU A 227 -17.29 -15.23 -13.44
N LEU A 228 -16.76 -15.71 -12.30
CA LEU A 228 -17.15 -15.21 -10.98
C LEU A 228 -16.67 -13.77 -10.76
N ALA A 229 -15.40 -13.50 -11.04
CA ALA A 229 -14.81 -12.16 -10.91
C ALA A 229 -15.50 -11.16 -11.86
N LYS A 230 -15.78 -11.54 -13.10
CA LYS A 230 -16.52 -10.73 -14.07
C LYS A 230 -17.92 -10.38 -13.58
N ARG A 231 -18.67 -11.36 -13.15
CA ARG A 231 -20.07 -11.17 -12.71
C ARG A 231 -20.20 -10.28 -11.49
N ILE A 232 -19.26 -10.38 -10.52
CA ILE A 232 -19.37 -9.71 -9.22
C ILE A 232 -18.68 -8.34 -9.23
N TYR A 233 -17.57 -8.20 -9.96
CA TYR A 233 -16.71 -7.03 -9.79
C TYR A 233 -16.18 -6.43 -11.10
N LEU A 234 -15.62 -7.24 -12.00
CA LEU A 234 -14.92 -6.70 -13.18
C LEU A 234 -15.87 -6.20 -14.27
N GLY A 235 -17.06 -6.82 -14.40
CA GLY A 235 -17.97 -6.63 -15.54
C GLY A 235 -17.63 -7.56 -16.72
N GLU A 236 -18.66 -7.97 -17.47
CA GLU A 236 -18.54 -8.99 -18.54
C GLU A 236 -17.60 -8.57 -19.69
N THR A 237 -17.49 -7.28 -19.95
CA THR A 237 -16.68 -6.72 -21.05
C THR A 237 -15.27 -6.32 -20.63
N PHE A 238 -14.88 -6.57 -19.38
CA PHE A 238 -13.56 -6.17 -18.86
C PHE A 238 -12.42 -6.89 -19.59
N LYS A 239 -11.40 -6.08 -19.99
CA LYS A 239 -10.14 -6.54 -20.60
C LYS A 239 -9.00 -5.73 -19.98
N LEU A 240 -7.88 -6.38 -19.71
CA LEU A 240 -6.61 -5.72 -19.32
C LEU A 240 -5.99 -4.99 -20.49
#